data_fdc704b47fe9b4ac9f0189c275531e5c
#
_entry.id   fdc704b47fe9b4ac9f0189c275531e5c
#
_cell.length_a   1.000
_cell.length_b   1.000
_cell.length_c   1.000
_cell.angle_alpha   90.00
_cell.angle_beta   90.00
_cell.angle_gamma   90.00
#
_symmetry.space_group_name_H-M   'P 1'
#
loop_
_entity.id
_entity.type
_entity.pdbx_description
1 polymer ?
#
loop_
_entity_poly.entity_id
_entity_poly.type
_entity_poly.pdbx_seq_one_letter_code
_entity_poly.pdbx_strand_id
1 'polypeptide(L)'
;YIDKYVHGFKEYAEYAAGFNETNVEKLTGVPYEMVERACEMIHESKSMAINENSAPIPHHKNGFQNYRAIMALSALTGNFDRTGGQLPGAHTFTHQIAGFTTLEDEFADGTEPKDTVLPVGATRFPLWYHMEREMQCVDLPRQIHEGTPYPVKALFAMGLNYRILPDDQYFKSAIEKLDFFVDTDLFMTDAAKMADIVLPVCTSYERGELETYPGGYAWLTKPAIDRVGESKSDAEILCELAKVMNLGDKRLEEGYEKNIEEILSNLDITMDELSASDLPVKVRGVKPYVLGTILEEGYKTPTGKFELYSELIASHPQWHLDALPTYCEPMDAADETVYPFILCSGARLPNAIHSRLHKVPWVRSLRPDPMADISIEDAQALGLKEGDDIELFTERGTISVKAHPTHRVQKNVIFFYHGYSEADVNSLMSGTHVDPYSGFPAYNSTRCGMRKKVQR
;
A
#
# COMPACT_ATOMS: atom_id res chain seq x y z
N TYR A 1 29.04 14.62 7.66
CA TYR A 1 27.96 13.62 7.75
C TYR A 1 27.86 12.81 6.44
N ILE A 2 27.71 13.48 5.30
CA ILE A 2 27.52 12.89 3.98
C ILE A 2 28.62 11.86 3.68
N ASP A 3 29.89 12.24 3.77
CA ASP A 3 31.03 11.37 3.47
C ASP A 3 31.03 10.08 4.29
N LYS A 4 30.56 10.16 5.53
CA LYS A 4 30.54 9.02 6.45
C LYS A 4 29.35 8.11 6.25
N TYR A 5 28.14 8.68 6.05
CA TYR A 5 26.88 7.95 6.18
C TYR A 5 26.08 7.85 4.90
N VAL A 6 26.47 8.52 3.81
CA VAL A 6 25.71 8.54 2.55
C VAL A 6 26.57 7.96 1.42
N HIS A 7 25.98 7.11 0.61
CA HIS A 7 26.56 6.55 -0.60
C HIS A 7 25.89 7.13 -1.84
N GLY A 8 26.66 7.37 -2.91
CA GLY A 8 26.13 7.87 -4.19
C GLY A 8 25.84 9.38 -4.22
N PHE A 9 26.42 10.16 -3.29
CA PHE A 9 26.16 11.61 -3.24
C PHE A 9 26.63 12.34 -4.50
N LYS A 10 27.77 11.98 -5.05
CA LYS A 10 28.32 12.64 -6.25
C LYS A 10 27.41 12.42 -7.44
N GLU A 11 27.00 11.20 -7.68
CA GLU A 11 26.10 10.80 -8.76
C GLU A 11 24.73 11.50 -8.63
N TYR A 12 24.22 11.55 -7.41
CA TYR A 12 22.96 12.24 -7.13
C TYR A 12 23.07 13.76 -7.31
N ALA A 13 24.17 14.37 -6.88
CA ALA A 13 24.41 15.81 -7.04
C ALA A 13 24.53 16.21 -8.51
N GLU A 14 25.24 15.39 -9.33
CA GLU A 14 25.34 15.60 -10.79
C GLU A 14 23.96 15.51 -11.45
N TYR A 15 23.14 14.54 -11.06
CA TYR A 15 21.75 14.42 -11.53
C TYR A 15 20.91 15.61 -11.09
N ALA A 16 20.92 15.96 -9.81
CA ALA A 16 20.12 17.04 -9.23
C ALA A 16 20.47 18.42 -9.82
N ALA A 17 21.71 18.64 -10.29
CA ALA A 17 22.13 19.87 -10.96
C ALA A 17 21.35 20.16 -12.27
N GLY A 18 20.67 19.15 -12.82
CA GLY A 18 19.77 19.33 -13.96
C GLY A 18 18.45 20.05 -13.61
N PHE A 19 18.12 20.17 -12.33
CA PHE A 19 16.89 20.84 -11.85
C PHE A 19 17.24 22.25 -11.35
N ASN A 20 16.64 23.26 -11.95
CA ASN A 20 16.96 24.66 -11.72
C ASN A 20 15.73 25.55 -11.94
N GLU A 21 15.88 26.85 -11.76
CA GLU A 21 14.84 27.86 -11.92
C GLU A 21 14.06 27.74 -13.25
N THR A 22 14.70 27.32 -14.33
CA THR A 22 14.05 27.27 -15.66
C THR A 22 13.10 26.09 -15.84
N ASN A 23 13.28 25.01 -15.07
CA ASN A 23 12.51 23.78 -15.28
C ASN A 23 11.70 23.34 -14.06
N VAL A 24 12.12 23.66 -12.84
CA VAL A 24 11.45 23.20 -11.61
C VAL A 24 10.01 23.70 -11.55
N GLU A 25 9.77 24.99 -11.78
CA GLU A 25 8.41 25.56 -11.77
C GLU A 25 7.53 24.90 -12.84
N LYS A 26 8.06 24.68 -14.03
CA LYS A 26 7.33 24.00 -15.11
C LYS A 26 6.95 22.56 -14.77
N LEU A 27 7.84 21.82 -14.09
CA LEU A 27 7.64 20.42 -13.74
C LEU A 27 6.71 20.24 -12.54
N THR A 28 6.78 21.16 -11.58
CA THR A 28 6.11 21.02 -10.27
C THR A 28 4.87 21.92 -10.14
N GLY A 29 4.75 22.98 -10.93
CA GLY A 29 3.77 24.05 -10.73
C GLY A 29 4.04 24.91 -9.49
N VAL A 30 5.21 24.71 -8.82
CA VAL A 30 5.61 25.46 -7.61
C VAL A 30 6.60 26.54 -8.04
N PRO A 31 6.34 27.83 -7.69
CA PRO A 31 7.29 28.93 -7.96
C PRO A 31 8.67 28.62 -7.34
N TYR A 32 9.72 28.85 -8.12
CA TYR A 32 11.08 28.48 -7.69
C TYR A 32 11.50 29.20 -6.39
N GLU A 33 11.07 30.43 -6.18
CA GLU A 33 11.29 31.19 -4.96
C GLU A 33 10.74 30.46 -3.69
N MET A 34 9.64 29.71 -3.84
CA MET A 34 9.10 28.92 -2.74
C MET A 34 9.99 27.72 -2.43
N VAL A 35 10.59 27.12 -3.46
CA VAL A 35 11.57 26.03 -3.30
C VAL A 35 12.81 26.53 -2.59
N GLU A 36 13.37 27.69 -3.01
CA GLU A 36 14.51 28.33 -2.33
C GLU A 36 14.17 28.64 -0.88
N ARG A 37 12.99 29.22 -0.62
CA ARG A 37 12.55 29.51 0.74
C ARG A 37 12.44 28.26 1.61
N ALA A 38 11.94 27.15 1.05
CA ALA A 38 11.91 25.87 1.77
C ALA A 38 13.33 25.37 2.09
N CYS A 39 14.27 25.46 1.16
CA CYS A 39 15.67 25.11 1.39
C CYS A 39 16.31 25.97 2.49
N GLU A 40 16.07 27.29 2.49
CA GLU A 40 16.54 28.19 3.55
C GLU A 40 16.00 27.78 4.93
N MET A 41 14.69 27.52 5.02
CA MET A 41 14.05 27.09 6.27
C MET A 41 14.63 25.76 6.78
N ILE A 42 14.91 24.81 5.88
CA ILE A 42 15.57 23.55 6.23
C ILE A 42 16.99 23.82 6.73
N HIS A 43 17.75 24.68 6.04
CA HIS A 43 19.12 25.02 6.42
C HIS A 43 19.20 25.74 7.79
N GLU A 44 18.27 26.64 8.07
CA GLU A 44 18.20 27.39 9.33
C GLU A 44 17.70 26.53 10.50
N SER A 45 17.03 25.42 10.22
CA SER A 45 16.44 24.55 11.24
C SER A 45 17.51 23.77 12.00
N LYS A 46 17.27 23.57 13.30
CA LYS A 46 18.15 22.70 14.14
C LYS A 46 17.92 21.22 13.86
N SER A 47 16.70 20.86 13.47
CA SER A 47 16.28 19.52 13.14
C SER A 47 15.04 19.56 12.25
N MET A 48 14.87 18.53 11.42
CA MET A 48 13.74 18.37 10.52
C MET A 48 13.23 16.94 10.61
N ALA A 49 11.93 16.79 10.81
CA ALA A 49 11.22 15.52 10.63
C ALA A 49 10.24 15.67 9.47
N ILE A 50 10.17 14.65 8.64
CA ILE A 50 9.25 14.57 7.51
C ILE A 50 8.10 13.65 7.90
N ASN A 51 6.88 14.19 7.89
CA ASN A 51 5.69 13.37 8.09
C ASN A 51 5.22 12.84 6.74
N GLU A 52 5.67 11.64 6.41
CA GLU A 52 5.25 10.92 5.21
C GLU A 52 4.05 10.03 5.49
N ASN A 53 3.33 9.68 4.43
CA ASN A 53 2.23 8.73 4.49
C ASN A 53 2.39 7.69 3.39
N SER A 54 2.11 6.45 3.73
CA SER A 54 2.26 5.29 2.85
C SER A 54 1.35 5.30 1.61
N ALA A 55 0.26 6.07 1.60
CA ALA A 55 -0.68 6.06 0.46
C ALA A 55 -0.45 7.18 -0.56
N PRO A 56 -0.29 8.48 -0.19
CA PRO A 56 -0.20 9.54 -1.18
C PRO A 56 1.04 9.47 -2.05
N ILE A 57 2.19 9.07 -1.49
CA ILE A 57 3.47 9.08 -2.19
C ILE A 57 3.63 7.89 -3.13
N PRO A 58 3.41 6.62 -2.70
CA PRO A 58 3.57 5.46 -3.56
C PRO A 58 2.59 5.38 -4.73
N HIS A 59 1.37 5.94 -4.57
CA HIS A 59 0.34 5.87 -5.61
C HIS A 59 0.54 6.87 -6.77
N HIS A 60 1.77 6.89 -7.29
CA HIS A 60 2.19 7.55 -8.52
C HIS A 60 3.04 6.59 -9.35
N LYS A 61 3.11 6.82 -10.65
CA LYS A 61 3.96 6.03 -11.55
C LYS A 61 5.44 6.00 -11.10
N ASN A 62 5.88 7.00 -10.38
CA ASN A 62 7.24 7.13 -9.83
C ASN A 62 7.26 7.08 -8.29
N GLY A 63 6.29 6.42 -7.69
CA GLY A 63 6.06 6.46 -6.25
C GLY A 63 7.24 6.02 -5.41
N PHE A 64 7.88 4.92 -5.78
CA PHE A 64 9.08 4.39 -5.11
C PHE A 64 10.24 5.41 -5.13
N GLN A 65 10.54 5.99 -6.28
CA GLN A 65 11.61 6.97 -6.41
C GLN A 65 11.27 8.31 -5.74
N ASN A 66 10.01 8.72 -5.76
CA ASN A 66 9.55 9.89 -5.00
C ASN A 66 9.80 9.71 -3.50
N TYR A 67 9.48 8.53 -2.97
CA TYR A 67 9.72 8.21 -1.56
C TYR A 67 11.22 8.26 -1.22
N ARG A 68 12.06 7.66 -2.05
CA ARG A 68 13.52 7.71 -1.90
C ARG A 68 14.06 9.15 -1.94
N ALA A 69 13.56 9.97 -2.88
CA ALA A 69 13.98 11.38 -2.98
C ALA A 69 13.56 12.21 -1.76
N ILE A 70 12.37 11.96 -1.20
CA ILE A 70 11.91 12.61 0.03
C ILE A 70 12.80 12.20 1.21
N MET A 71 13.08 10.91 1.38
CA MET A 71 13.96 10.43 2.45
C MET A 71 15.40 10.92 2.30
N ALA A 72 15.85 11.15 1.07
CA ALA A 72 17.16 11.75 0.80
C ALA A 72 17.35 13.10 1.50
N LEU A 73 16.30 13.92 1.65
CA LEU A 73 16.39 15.21 2.38
C LEU A 73 16.81 14.99 3.83
N SER A 74 16.26 13.99 4.50
CA SER A 74 16.64 13.67 5.89
C SER A 74 18.09 13.19 5.99
N ALA A 75 18.51 12.36 5.02
CA ALA A 75 19.89 11.84 4.98
C ALA A 75 20.91 12.93 4.64
N LEU A 76 20.64 13.78 3.64
CA LEU A 76 21.54 14.86 3.21
C LEU A 76 21.71 15.95 4.27
N THR A 77 20.68 16.21 5.06
CA THR A 77 20.70 17.23 6.13
C THR A 77 21.10 16.67 7.49
N GLY A 78 21.45 15.37 7.56
CA GLY A 78 21.84 14.72 8.82
C GLY A 78 20.69 14.60 9.83
N ASN A 79 19.46 14.60 9.37
CA ASN A 79 18.25 14.50 10.20
C ASN A 79 17.69 13.08 10.32
N PHE A 80 18.49 12.06 10.05
CA PHE A 80 18.09 10.67 10.19
C PHE A 80 18.63 10.08 11.50
N ASP A 81 17.80 9.32 12.20
CA ASP A 81 18.10 8.61 13.46
C ASP A 81 18.65 9.53 14.57
N ARG A 82 18.01 10.68 14.79
CA ARG A 82 18.34 11.64 15.83
C ARG A 82 17.12 12.32 16.43
N THR A 83 17.27 12.93 17.61
CA THR A 83 16.20 13.69 18.27
C THR A 83 15.69 14.82 17.37
N GLY A 84 14.38 14.88 17.15
CA GLY A 84 13.71 15.87 16.29
C GLY A 84 13.93 15.65 14.80
N GLY A 85 14.52 14.53 14.41
CA GLY A 85 14.73 14.12 13.03
C GLY A 85 13.81 12.95 12.63
N GLN A 86 14.11 12.37 11.47
CA GLN A 86 13.43 11.19 10.95
C GLN A 86 13.88 9.95 11.70
N LEU A 87 12.92 9.16 12.16
CA LEU A 87 13.19 7.86 12.75
C LEU A 87 13.32 6.79 11.68
N PRO A 88 14.14 5.75 11.90
CA PRO A 88 14.09 4.55 11.08
C PRO A 88 12.69 3.94 11.17
N GLY A 89 12.18 3.40 10.09
CA GLY A 89 10.80 3.02 9.87
C GLY A 89 10.06 2.31 11.00
N ALA A 90 8.76 2.12 10.85
CA ALA A 90 7.84 1.59 11.87
C ALA A 90 8.27 0.26 12.50
N HIS A 91 9.05 -0.55 11.80
CA HIS A 91 9.66 -1.78 12.33
C HIS A 91 10.45 -1.58 13.63
N THR A 92 11.05 -0.41 13.81
CA THR A 92 11.77 -0.07 15.03
C THR A 92 10.87 -0.03 16.27
N PHE A 93 9.57 0.20 16.10
CA PHE A 93 8.62 0.31 17.20
C PHE A 93 7.69 -0.89 17.33
N THR A 94 7.29 -1.50 16.23
CA THR A 94 6.35 -2.64 16.20
C THR A 94 7.04 -3.98 16.25
N HIS A 95 8.26 -4.09 15.72
CA HIS A 95 9.07 -5.31 15.68
C HIS A 95 10.23 -5.31 16.70
N GLN A 96 10.07 -4.62 17.81
CA GLN A 96 11.05 -4.65 18.90
C GLN A 96 11.12 -6.00 19.60
N ILE A 97 10.18 -6.87 19.31
CA ILE A 97 10.15 -8.23 19.83
C ILE A 97 10.65 -9.13 18.71
N ALA A 98 11.94 -9.44 18.73
CA ALA A 98 12.52 -10.39 17.78
C ALA A 98 11.71 -11.69 17.79
N GLY A 99 11.38 -12.23 16.63
CA GLY A 99 10.60 -13.46 16.48
C GLY A 99 9.08 -13.31 16.58
N PHE A 100 8.56 -12.12 16.84
CA PHE A 100 7.12 -11.93 17.02
C PHE A 100 6.34 -11.78 15.70
N THR A 101 6.96 -11.24 14.68
CA THR A 101 6.38 -11.08 13.35
C THR A 101 7.09 -11.90 12.29
N THR A 102 8.13 -12.62 12.67
CA THR A 102 9.19 -13.07 11.80
C THR A 102 9.20 -14.57 11.54
N LEU A 103 8.14 -15.26 11.84
CA LEU A 103 7.90 -16.54 11.19
C LEU A 103 7.89 -16.38 9.66
N GLU A 104 7.59 -15.19 9.16
CA GLU A 104 7.63 -14.82 7.76
C GLU A 104 9.05 -14.93 7.18
N ASP A 105 10.05 -14.33 7.83
CA ASP A 105 11.46 -14.43 7.42
C ASP A 105 11.99 -15.86 7.52
N GLU A 106 11.65 -16.59 8.60
CA GLU A 106 12.04 -17.97 8.80
C GLU A 106 11.41 -18.92 7.76
N PHE A 107 10.17 -18.64 7.35
CA PHE A 107 9.51 -19.36 6.27
C PHE A 107 10.15 -19.02 4.93
N ALA A 108 10.50 -17.78 4.67
CA ALA A 108 11.13 -17.34 3.44
C ALA A 108 12.52 -17.97 3.24
N ASP A 109 13.35 -17.98 4.28
CA ASP A 109 14.71 -18.52 4.21
C ASP A 109 14.75 -20.05 3.98
N GLY A 110 13.72 -20.76 4.40
CA GLY A 110 13.61 -22.22 4.23
C GLY A 110 12.93 -22.67 2.95
N THR A 111 12.21 -21.80 2.29
CA THR A 111 11.28 -22.13 1.19
C THR A 111 11.64 -21.50 -0.14
N GLU A 112 12.83 -20.93 -0.33
CA GLU A 112 13.25 -20.52 -1.67
C GLU A 112 13.24 -21.74 -2.60
N PRO A 113 12.31 -21.79 -3.51
CA PRO A 113 12.16 -22.94 -4.38
C PRO A 113 13.35 -22.97 -5.34
N LYS A 114 14.20 -23.97 -5.22
CA LYS A 114 15.43 -24.09 -6.02
C LYS A 114 15.19 -24.25 -7.52
N ASP A 115 13.97 -24.60 -7.94
CA ASP A 115 13.62 -24.87 -9.33
C ASP A 115 12.16 -24.52 -9.65
N THR A 116 11.55 -23.56 -8.99
CA THR A 116 10.14 -23.28 -9.14
C THR A 116 9.85 -22.02 -9.94
N VAL A 117 8.67 -22.01 -10.45
CA VAL A 117 8.06 -20.90 -11.16
C VAL A 117 7.87 -19.73 -10.21
N LEU A 118 8.39 -18.56 -10.55
CA LEU A 118 8.27 -17.34 -9.75
C LEU A 118 6.79 -16.97 -9.52
N PRO A 119 6.45 -16.35 -8.39
CA PRO A 119 5.09 -15.87 -8.13
C PRO A 119 4.57 -14.92 -9.20
N VAL A 120 3.24 -14.75 -9.23
CA VAL A 120 2.57 -13.79 -10.11
C VAL A 120 3.21 -12.40 -9.96
N GLY A 121 3.53 -11.78 -11.09
CA GLY A 121 4.11 -10.43 -11.13
C GLY A 121 5.62 -10.35 -10.84
N ALA A 122 6.26 -11.40 -10.33
CA ALA A 122 7.69 -11.34 -9.95
C ALA A 122 8.63 -10.99 -11.12
N THR A 123 8.31 -11.44 -12.33
CA THR A 123 9.11 -11.10 -13.53
C THR A 123 8.92 -9.65 -13.95
N ARG A 124 7.71 -9.10 -13.75
CA ARG A 124 7.38 -7.72 -14.13
C ARG A 124 7.84 -6.72 -13.08
N PHE A 125 7.80 -7.11 -11.81
CA PHE A 125 8.18 -6.30 -10.66
C PHE A 125 9.27 -7.01 -9.83
N PRO A 126 10.47 -7.18 -10.40
CA PRO A 126 11.51 -8.02 -9.79
C PRO A 126 12.07 -7.44 -8.48
N LEU A 127 12.07 -6.12 -8.31
CA LEU A 127 12.48 -5.49 -7.05
C LEU A 127 11.46 -5.77 -5.95
N TRP A 128 10.16 -5.66 -6.24
CA TRP A 128 9.09 -6.03 -5.31
C TRP A 128 9.29 -7.47 -4.82
N TYR A 129 9.40 -8.42 -5.75
CA TYR A 129 9.63 -9.81 -5.39
C TYR A 129 10.91 -10.02 -4.57
N HIS A 130 12.00 -9.32 -4.92
CA HIS A 130 13.25 -9.42 -4.17
C HIS A 130 13.11 -8.97 -2.73
N MET A 131 12.33 -7.91 -2.48
CA MET A 131 12.15 -7.31 -1.16
C MET A 131 11.10 -8.04 -0.31
N GLU A 132 9.96 -8.38 -0.91
CA GLU A 132 8.77 -8.85 -0.19
C GLU A 132 8.54 -10.36 -0.30
N ARG A 133 9.16 -11.02 -1.29
CA ARG A 133 8.97 -12.47 -1.58
C ARG A 133 7.52 -12.84 -1.91
N GLU A 134 6.67 -11.89 -2.17
CA GLU A 134 5.26 -12.03 -2.46
C GLU A 134 4.92 -11.84 -3.93
N MET A 135 3.72 -12.30 -4.30
CA MET A 135 3.15 -11.97 -5.60
C MET A 135 2.80 -10.47 -5.68
N GLN A 136 2.84 -9.88 -6.89
CA GLN A 136 2.29 -8.57 -7.13
C GLN A 136 0.89 -8.68 -7.75
N CYS A 137 -0.11 -8.42 -6.91
CA CYS A 137 -1.52 -8.66 -7.23
C CYS A 137 -2.02 -7.87 -8.45
N VAL A 138 -1.43 -6.72 -8.77
CA VAL A 138 -1.82 -5.93 -9.95
C VAL A 138 -1.58 -6.67 -11.27
N ASP A 139 -0.67 -7.65 -11.27
CA ASP A 139 -0.36 -8.46 -12.47
C ASP A 139 -1.21 -9.74 -12.59
N LEU A 140 -1.95 -10.09 -11.55
CA LEU A 140 -2.76 -11.30 -11.52
C LEU A 140 -3.77 -11.39 -12.68
N PRO A 141 -4.55 -10.33 -13.00
CA PRO A 141 -5.49 -10.37 -14.11
C PRO A 141 -4.81 -10.66 -15.45
N ARG A 142 -3.67 -10.02 -15.73
CA ARG A 142 -2.91 -10.25 -16.96
C ARG A 142 -2.45 -11.71 -17.05
N GLN A 143 -1.87 -12.24 -15.98
CA GLN A 143 -1.37 -13.62 -15.99
C GLN A 143 -2.50 -14.64 -16.14
N ILE A 144 -3.66 -14.44 -15.52
CA ILE A 144 -4.83 -15.31 -15.73
C ILE A 144 -5.27 -15.27 -17.20
N HIS A 145 -5.37 -14.07 -17.79
CA HIS A 145 -5.82 -13.91 -19.16
C HIS A 145 -4.85 -14.51 -20.19
N GLU A 146 -3.55 -14.29 -20.00
CA GLU A 146 -2.50 -14.69 -20.94
C GLU A 146 -1.99 -16.13 -20.71
N GLY A 147 -2.13 -16.65 -19.50
CA GLY A 147 -1.61 -17.95 -19.11
C GLY A 147 -0.07 -18.03 -19.06
N THR A 148 0.61 -16.88 -18.99
CA THR A 148 2.08 -16.79 -19.02
C THR A 148 2.62 -16.02 -17.81
N PRO A 149 3.74 -16.47 -17.23
CA PRO A 149 4.64 -17.59 -17.59
C PRO A 149 4.05 -18.97 -17.31
N TYR A 150 2.95 -19.08 -16.59
CA TYR A 150 2.18 -20.29 -16.34
C TYR A 150 0.70 -19.96 -16.15
N PRO A 151 -0.23 -20.89 -16.45
CA PRO A 151 -1.65 -20.64 -16.24
C PRO A 151 -1.99 -20.64 -14.74
N VAL A 152 -2.65 -19.57 -14.27
CA VAL A 152 -3.29 -19.55 -12.95
C VAL A 152 -4.69 -20.12 -13.11
N LYS A 153 -4.98 -21.25 -12.48
CA LYS A 153 -6.24 -21.99 -12.63
C LYS A 153 -7.14 -21.91 -11.42
N ALA A 154 -6.55 -21.72 -10.24
CA ALA A 154 -7.30 -21.64 -9.00
C ALA A 154 -6.84 -20.44 -8.17
N LEU A 155 -7.76 -19.88 -7.40
CA LEU A 155 -7.52 -18.83 -6.43
C LEU A 155 -8.15 -19.19 -5.10
N PHE A 156 -7.37 -19.12 -4.04
CA PHE A 156 -7.87 -19.08 -2.67
C PHE A 156 -7.65 -17.68 -2.14
N ALA A 157 -8.71 -16.95 -1.87
CA ALA A 157 -8.65 -15.57 -1.41
C ALA A 157 -9.23 -15.43 0.00
N MET A 158 -8.70 -14.48 0.74
CA MET A 158 -9.16 -14.12 2.08
C MET A 158 -9.65 -12.67 2.07
N GLY A 159 -10.98 -12.49 1.98
CA GLY A 159 -11.63 -11.19 1.94
C GLY A 159 -11.28 -10.39 0.67
N LEU A 160 -11.39 -11.00 -0.50
CA LEU A 160 -11.01 -10.37 -1.76
C LEU A 160 -11.83 -9.13 -2.05
N ASN A 161 -11.16 -7.99 -2.12
CA ASN A 161 -11.75 -6.72 -2.53
C ASN A 161 -11.12 -6.23 -3.84
N TYR A 162 -11.47 -6.87 -4.95
CA TYR A 162 -10.93 -6.52 -6.28
C TYR A 162 -11.26 -5.09 -6.71
N ARG A 163 -12.28 -4.46 -6.12
CA ARG A 163 -12.67 -3.08 -6.42
C ARG A 163 -11.70 -2.01 -5.92
N ILE A 164 -10.72 -2.38 -5.11
CA ILE A 164 -9.63 -1.47 -4.74
C ILE A 164 -8.46 -1.53 -5.71
N LEU A 165 -8.48 -2.45 -6.66
CA LEU A 165 -7.45 -2.62 -7.68
C LEU A 165 -7.82 -1.86 -8.96
N PRO A 166 -6.83 -1.39 -9.74
CA PRO A 166 -7.11 -0.67 -10.98
C PRO A 166 -7.72 -1.59 -12.02
N ASP A 167 -8.54 -1.03 -12.91
CA ASP A 167 -9.21 -1.78 -13.97
C ASP A 167 -10.04 -2.96 -13.40
N ASP A 168 -10.92 -2.64 -12.45
CA ASP A 168 -11.71 -3.61 -11.69
C ASP A 168 -12.51 -4.57 -12.58
N GLN A 169 -12.97 -4.12 -13.75
CA GLN A 169 -13.68 -4.94 -14.71
C GLN A 169 -12.77 -5.98 -15.37
N TYR A 170 -11.52 -5.59 -15.68
CA TYR A 170 -10.53 -6.52 -16.19
C TYR A 170 -10.16 -7.56 -15.13
N PHE A 171 -10.01 -7.13 -13.88
CA PHE A 171 -9.78 -8.02 -12.75
C PHE A 171 -10.93 -9.01 -12.56
N LYS A 172 -12.17 -8.52 -12.57
CA LYS A 172 -13.37 -9.35 -12.49
C LYS A 172 -13.42 -10.40 -13.62
N SER A 173 -13.17 -9.97 -14.85
CA SER A 173 -13.18 -10.87 -16.01
C SER A 173 -12.08 -11.94 -15.94
N ALA A 174 -10.98 -11.69 -15.23
CA ALA A 174 -9.95 -12.67 -14.96
C ALA A 174 -10.42 -13.73 -13.95
N ILE A 175 -11.03 -13.29 -12.84
CA ILE A 175 -11.59 -14.23 -11.84
C ILE A 175 -12.61 -15.17 -12.50
N GLU A 176 -13.47 -14.67 -13.37
CA GLU A 176 -14.48 -15.45 -14.09
C GLU A 176 -13.89 -16.53 -15.04
N LYS A 177 -12.58 -16.48 -15.33
CA LYS A 177 -11.85 -17.49 -16.12
C LYS A 177 -11.20 -18.59 -15.31
N LEU A 178 -11.15 -18.45 -13.99
CA LEU A 178 -10.56 -19.46 -13.13
C LEU A 178 -11.36 -20.77 -13.19
N ASP A 179 -10.65 -21.90 -13.13
CA ASP A 179 -11.27 -23.22 -13.03
C ASP A 179 -11.87 -23.45 -11.64
N PHE A 180 -11.34 -22.76 -10.60
CA PHE A 180 -11.80 -22.90 -9.22
C PHE A 180 -11.46 -21.66 -8.39
N PHE A 181 -12.44 -21.12 -7.67
CA PHE A 181 -12.25 -19.97 -6.81
C PHE A 181 -12.88 -20.21 -5.43
N VAL A 182 -12.08 -20.04 -4.39
CA VAL A 182 -12.51 -20.05 -2.97
C VAL A 182 -12.31 -18.68 -2.39
N ASP A 183 -13.33 -18.13 -1.73
CA ASP A 183 -13.23 -16.87 -0.99
C ASP A 183 -13.63 -17.08 0.48
N THR A 184 -12.84 -16.56 1.41
CA THR A 184 -13.24 -16.47 2.82
C THR A 184 -13.70 -15.04 3.09
N ASP A 185 -14.92 -14.85 3.55
CA ASP A 185 -15.42 -13.49 3.80
C ASP A 185 -16.47 -13.49 4.94
N LEU A 186 -16.64 -12.31 5.54
CA LEU A 186 -17.70 -12.03 6.53
C LEU A 186 -19.07 -11.88 5.89
N PHE A 187 -19.14 -11.46 4.64
CA PHE A 187 -20.35 -11.11 3.92
C PHE A 187 -20.34 -11.69 2.51
N MET A 188 -21.52 -11.88 1.93
CA MET A 188 -21.67 -12.21 0.52
C MET A 188 -21.36 -10.98 -0.35
N THR A 189 -20.07 -10.66 -0.45
CA THR A 189 -19.53 -9.59 -1.30
C THR A 189 -19.67 -9.92 -2.78
N ASP A 190 -19.32 -8.99 -3.65
CA ASP A 190 -19.36 -9.25 -5.09
C ASP A 190 -18.28 -10.28 -5.50
N ALA A 191 -17.14 -10.34 -4.79
CA ALA A 191 -16.14 -11.39 -4.95
C ALA A 191 -16.67 -12.75 -4.46
N ALA A 192 -17.20 -12.79 -3.24
CA ALA A 192 -17.76 -14.02 -2.68
C ALA A 192 -18.88 -14.64 -3.56
N LYS A 193 -19.68 -13.80 -4.24
CA LYS A 193 -20.72 -14.30 -5.18
C LYS A 193 -20.16 -14.94 -6.45
N MET A 194 -18.90 -14.68 -6.79
CA MET A 194 -18.22 -15.31 -7.93
C MET A 194 -17.51 -16.61 -7.54
N ALA A 195 -17.30 -16.84 -6.24
CA ALA A 195 -16.58 -17.99 -5.74
C ALA A 195 -17.40 -19.29 -5.89
N ASP A 196 -16.72 -20.38 -6.18
CA ASP A 196 -17.29 -21.73 -6.18
C ASP A 196 -17.57 -22.20 -4.77
N ILE A 197 -16.72 -21.80 -3.82
CA ILE A 197 -16.88 -22.07 -2.39
C ILE A 197 -16.67 -20.79 -1.60
N VAL A 198 -17.57 -20.49 -0.68
CA VAL A 198 -17.43 -19.41 0.29
C VAL A 198 -17.28 -20.02 1.68
N LEU A 199 -16.20 -19.69 2.37
CA LEU A 199 -15.97 -20.11 3.75
C LEU A 199 -16.26 -18.92 4.69
N PRO A 200 -17.20 -19.07 5.66
CA PRO A 200 -17.53 -17.98 6.55
C PRO A 200 -16.41 -17.74 7.57
N VAL A 201 -15.93 -16.50 7.66
CA VAL A 201 -14.95 -16.10 8.67
C VAL A 201 -15.61 -15.43 9.87
N CYS A 202 -15.00 -15.56 11.03
CA CYS A 202 -15.44 -14.87 12.23
C CYS A 202 -14.87 -13.47 12.33
N THR A 203 -15.60 -12.58 13.00
CA THR A 203 -15.12 -11.23 13.34
C THR A 203 -14.08 -11.28 14.47
N SER A 204 -13.36 -10.18 14.68
CA SER A 204 -12.46 -10.02 15.83
C SER A 204 -13.17 -10.12 17.20
N TYR A 205 -14.50 -9.92 17.25
CA TYR A 205 -15.26 -10.12 18.48
C TYR A 205 -15.53 -11.59 18.82
N GLU A 206 -15.40 -12.48 17.87
CA GLU A 206 -15.71 -13.91 17.96
C GLU A 206 -14.48 -14.79 18.18
N ARG A 207 -13.28 -14.20 18.15
CA ARG A 207 -11.99 -14.92 18.26
C ARG A 207 -11.03 -14.22 19.19
N GLY A 208 -10.03 -14.98 19.69
CA GLY A 208 -8.86 -14.43 20.33
C GLY A 208 -7.71 -14.27 19.32
N GLU A 209 -6.90 -13.25 19.49
CA GLU A 209 -5.74 -12.94 18.64
C GLU A 209 -4.57 -12.50 19.50
N LEU A 210 -3.37 -12.84 19.04
CA LEU A 210 -2.15 -12.31 19.63
C LEU A 210 -1.85 -10.96 18.97
N GLU A 211 -1.90 -9.91 19.76
CA GLU A 211 -1.68 -8.54 19.34
C GLU A 211 -0.37 -8.00 19.92
N THR A 212 0.31 -7.14 19.17
CA THR A 212 1.49 -6.42 19.65
C THR A 212 1.31 -4.92 19.51
N TYR A 213 1.94 -4.20 20.44
CA TYR A 213 1.88 -2.76 20.48
C TYR A 213 3.27 -2.13 20.60
N PRO A 214 3.44 -0.89 20.11
CA PRO A 214 4.68 -0.15 20.28
C PRO A 214 5.15 -0.13 21.74
N GLY A 215 6.47 -0.21 21.93
CA GLY A 215 7.06 -0.27 23.25
C GLY A 215 7.18 -1.67 23.83
N GLY A 216 6.92 -2.72 23.05
CA GLY A 216 7.10 -4.11 23.46
C GLY A 216 6.00 -4.63 24.38
N TYR A 217 4.75 -4.35 24.06
CA TYR A 217 3.59 -4.93 24.71
C TYR A 217 2.98 -6.02 23.86
N ALA A 218 2.54 -7.10 24.50
CA ALA A 218 1.77 -8.17 23.89
C ALA A 218 0.42 -8.31 24.59
N TRP A 219 -0.58 -8.68 23.86
CA TRP A 219 -1.92 -8.92 24.37
C TRP A 219 -2.57 -10.09 23.65
N LEU A 220 -3.11 -11.01 24.42
CA LEU A 220 -3.97 -12.05 23.90
C LEU A 220 -5.43 -11.60 24.09
N THR A 221 -6.06 -11.19 23.01
CA THR A 221 -7.47 -10.82 23.04
C THR A 221 -8.33 -12.05 23.32
N LYS A 222 -9.52 -11.84 23.87
CA LYS A 222 -10.49 -12.90 24.15
C LYS A 222 -11.76 -12.64 23.33
N PRO A 223 -12.46 -13.70 22.87
CA PRO A 223 -13.76 -13.51 22.24
C PRO A 223 -14.71 -12.78 23.19
N ALA A 224 -15.39 -11.76 22.66
CA ALA A 224 -16.38 -10.98 23.40
C ALA A 224 -17.80 -11.54 23.20
N ILE A 225 -18.02 -12.32 22.15
CA ILE A 225 -19.28 -12.98 21.81
C ILE A 225 -19.00 -14.39 21.30
N ASP A 226 -20.03 -15.24 21.34
CA ASP A 226 -19.98 -16.56 20.71
C ASP A 226 -19.88 -16.44 19.19
N ARG A 227 -19.32 -17.45 18.55
CA ARG A 227 -19.23 -17.52 17.08
C ARG A 227 -20.61 -17.58 16.45
N VAL A 228 -20.78 -16.89 15.35
CA VAL A 228 -22.00 -16.91 14.55
C VAL A 228 -21.91 -18.03 13.51
N GLY A 229 -22.82 -19.00 13.61
CA GLY A 229 -22.91 -20.12 12.67
C GLY A 229 -21.65 -21.00 12.70
N GLU A 230 -21.13 -21.32 11.53
CA GLU A 230 -19.97 -22.18 11.34
C GLU A 230 -18.68 -21.38 11.07
N SER A 231 -18.66 -20.08 11.43
CA SER A 231 -17.53 -19.20 11.18
C SER A 231 -16.26 -19.65 11.92
N LYS A 232 -15.12 -19.50 11.28
CA LYS A 232 -13.77 -19.75 11.82
C LYS A 232 -12.86 -18.58 11.53
N SER A 233 -11.75 -18.46 12.25
CA SER A 233 -10.72 -17.49 11.87
C SER A 233 -9.99 -17.95 10.61
N ASP A 234 -9.41 -17.00 9.87
CA ASP A 234 -8.58 -17.32 8.70
C ASP A 234 -7.44 -18.28 9.05
N ALA A 235 -6.80 -18.07 10.21
CA ALA A 235 -5.74 -18.94 10.70
C ALA A 235 -6.24 -20.38 10.96
N GLU A 236 -7.40 -20.57 11.57
CA GLU A 236 -8.00 -21.90 11.78
C GLU A 236 -8.34 -22.57 10.45
N ILE A 237 -8.89 -21.81 9.49
CA ILE A 237 -9.22 -22.33 8.15
C ILE A 237 -7.95 -22.84 7.47
N LEU A 238 -6.86 -22.05 7.51
CA LEU A 238 -5.58 -22.42 6.89
C LEU A 238 -4.96 -23.64 7.58
N CYS A 239 -4.98 -23.71 8.91
CA CYS A 239 -4.49 -24.87 9.66
C CYS A 239 -5.28 -26.15 9.36
N GLU A 240 -6.60 -26.05 9.27
CA GLU A 240 -7.42 -27.20 8.91
C GLU A 240 -7.22 -27.62 7.46
N LEU A 241 -7.07 -26.67 6.55
CA LEU A 241 -6.76 -26.96 5.15
C LEU A 241 -5.42 -27.68 5.01
N ALA A 242 -4.39 -27.21 5.75
CA ALA A 242 -3.08 -27.85 5.76
C ALA A 242 -3.15 -29.32 6.21
N LYS A 243 -3.96 -29.62 7.24
CA LYS A 243 -4.22 -31.01 7.69
C LYS A 243 -4.88 -31.85 6.62
N VAL A 244 -5.94 -31.34 6.01
CA VAL A 244 -6.70 -32.05 4.97
C VAL A 244 -5.84 -32.34 3.74
N MET A 245 -4.98 -31.36 3.38
CA MET A 245 -4.05 -31.49 2.26
C MET A 245 -2.83 -32.35 2.60
N ASN A 246 -2.61 -32.66 3.87
CA ASN A 246 -1.45 -33.43 4.36
C ASN A 246 -0.13 -32.80 3.90
N LEU A 247 0.04 -31.50 4.17
CA LEU A 247 1.23 -30.74 3.76
C LEU A 247 2.50 -31.19 4.46
N GLY A 248 2.38 -31.84 5.63
CA GLY A 248 3.50 -32.34 6.42
C GLY A 248 4.25 -31.25 7.20
N ASP A 249 3.76 -30.04 7.22
CA ASP A 249 4.29 -28.98 8.07
C ASP A 249 3.57 -28.97 9.43
N LYS A 250 4.30 -29.38 10.48
CA LYS A 250 3.73 -29.49 11.83
C LYS A 250 3.21 -28.16 12.37
N ARG A 251 3.86 -27.05 12.07
CA ARG A 251 3.47 -25.71 12.54
C ARG A 251 2.09 -25.32 12.02
N LEU A 252 1.84 -25.58 10.73
CA LEU A 252 0.52 -25.35 10.13
C LEU A 252 -0.51 -26.34 10.65
N GLU A 253 -0.14 -27.61 10.82
CA GLU A 253 -1.07 -28.70 11.18
C GLU A 253 -1.40 -28.75 12.67
N GLU A 254 -0.56 -28.24 13.58
CA GLU A 254 -0.78 -28.26 15.01
C GLU A 254 -1.85 -27.26 15.48
N GLY A 255 -2.12 -26.24 14.68
CA GLY A 255 -3.20 -25.27 14.92
C GLY A 255 -2.71 -23.95 15.50
N TYR A 256 -3.62 -22.97 15.49
CA TYR A 256 -3.30 -21.58 15.79
C TYR A 256 -2.74 -21.35 17.20
N GLU A 257 -3.30 -22.02 18.22
CA GLU A 257 -2.82 -21.87 19.60
C GLU A 257 -1.38 -22.33 19.76
N LYS A 258 -1.01 -23.44 19.09
CA LYS A 258 0.37 -23.94 19.08
C LYS A 258 1.32 -23.00 18.40
N ASN A 259 0.90 -22.38 17.30
CA ASN A 259 1.71 -21.35 16.62
C ASN A 259 1.96 -20.15 17.54
N ILE A 260 0.96 -19.71 18.31
CA ILE A 260 1.15 -18.64 19.32
C ILE A 260 2.17 -19.07 20.37
N GLU A 261 2.06 -20.30 20.92
CA GLU A 261 3.03 -20.83 21.89
C GLU A 261 4.46 -20.84 21.32
N GLU A 262 4.65 -21.24 20.05
CA GLU A 262 5.94 -21.22 19.38
C GLU A 262 6.48 -19.80 19.23
N ILE A 263 5.66 -18.84 18.77
CA ILE A 263 6.03 -17.42 18.70
C ILE A 263 6.49 -16.92 20.08
N LEU A 264 5.74 -17.22 21.15
CA LEU A 264 6.05 -16.79 22.49
C LEU A 264 7.28 -17.50 23.09
N SER A 265 7.67 -18.68 22.59
CA SER A 265 8.80 -19.46 23.11
C SER A 265 10.13 -18.71 23.05
N ASN A 266 10.27 -17.77 22.12
CA ASN A 266 11.46 -16.91 21.96
C ASN A 266 11.39 -15.62 22.80
N LEU A 267 10.30 -15.42 23.54
CA LEU A 267 10.03 -14.22 24.31
C LEU A 267 9.99 -14.51 25.80
N ASP A 268 10.36 -13.55 26.62
CA ASP A 268 10.22 -13.66 28.08
C ASP A 268 8.80 -13.30 28.53
N ILE A 269 7.83 -14.08 28.03
CA ILE A 269 6.42 -14.04 28.39
C ILE A 269 5.77 -15.38 28.01
N THR A 270 4.79 -15.81 28.80
CA THR A 270 4.09 -17.08 28.57
C THR A 270 2.64 -16.87 28.13
N MET A 271 2.05 -17.90 27.53
CA MET A 271 0.63 -17.93 27.18
C MET A 271 -0.26 -17.75 28.41
N ASP A 272 0.12 -18.36 29.55
CA ASP A 272 -0.62 -18.24 30.80
C ASP A 272 -0.61 -16.81 31.33
N GLU A 273 0.53 -16.11 31.27
CA GLU A 273 0.64 -14.70 31.67
C GLU A 273 -0.25 -13.79 30.81
N LEU A 274 -0.27 -14.01 29.50
CA LEU A 274 -1.13 -13.25 28.60
C LEU A 274 -2.60 -13.56 28.83
N SER A 275 -2.95 -14.83 29.00
CA SER A 275 -4.33 -15.28 29.24
C SER A 275 -4.90 -14.78 30.56
N ALA A 276 -4.04 -14.59 31.56
CA ALA A 276 -4.45 -14.08 32.88
C ALA A 276 -4.72 -12.56 32.89
N SER A 277 -4.34 -11.84 31.82
CA SER A 277 -4.49 -10.39 31.75
C SER A 277 -5.60 -9.98 30.77
N ASP A 278 -6.40 -9.00 31.14
CA ASP A 278 -7.35 -8.34 30.26
C ASP A 278 -6.76 -7.07 29.58
N LEU A 279 -5.49 -6.78 29.84
CA LEU A 279 -4.77 -5.62 29.29
C LEU A 279 -3.44 -6.07 28.67
N PRO A 280 -2.88 -5.28 27.73
CA PRO A 280 -1.57 -5.55 27.17
C PRO A 280 -0.49 -5.69 28.26
N VAL A 281 0.31 -6.74 28.18
CA VAL A 281 1.39 -7.06 29.12
C VAL A 281 2.73 -6.65 28.52
N LYS A 282 3.56 -5.99 29.31
CA LYS A 282 4.93 -5.65 28.91
C LYS A 282 5.78 -6.91 28.79
N VAL A 283 6.29 -7.19 27.61
CA VAL A 283 7.22 -8.29 27.37
C VAL A 283 8.58 -7.93 28.01
N ARG A 284 9.08 -8.81 28.86
CA ARG A 284 10.37 -8.61 29.53
C ARG A 284 11.51 -8.71 28.52
N GLY A 285 12.61 -8.01 28.79
CA GLY A 285 13.82 -8.05 27.95
C GLY A 285 13.73 -7.20 26.66
N VAL A 286 12.56 -6.71 26.28
CA VAL A 286 12.42 -5.79 25.14
C VAL A 286 13.05 -4.44 25.48
N LYS A 287 14.10 -4.11 24.76
CA LYS A 287 14.78 -2.81 24.89
C LYS A 287 14.13 -1.78 23.97
N PRO A 288 13.88 -0.55 24.45
CA PRO A 288 13.44 0.52 23.57
C PRO A 288 14.54 0.83 22.55
N TYR A 289 14.13 1.25 21.35
CA TYR A 289 15.08 1.73 20.36
C TYR A 289 15.90 2.88 20.91
N VAL A 290 17.20 2.85 20.68
CA VAL A 290 18.12 3.91 21.09
C VAL A 290 18.46 4.74 19.84
N LEU A 291 18.17 6.04 19.90
CA LEU A 291 18.52 6.95 18.81
C LEU A 291 20.04 6.94 18.56
N GLY A 292 20.41 6.91 17.30
CA GLY A 292 21.80 6.83 16.86
C GLY A 292 22.27 5.40 16.57
N THR A 293 21.49 4.36 16.87
CA THR A 293 21.85 2.97 16.63
C THR A 293 22.22 2.71 15.17
N ILE A 294 21.44 3.19 14.21
CA ILE A 294 21.75 3.01 12.78
C ILE A 294 23.02 3.75 12.38
N LEU A 295 23.28 4.91 12.99
CA LEU A 295 24.52 5.66 12.71
C LEU A 295 25.78 4.96 13.29
N GLU A 296 25.62 4.14 14.31
CA GLU A 296 26.69 3.34 14.91
C GLU A 296 26.86 1.98 14.22
N GLU A 297 25.78 1.26 13.98
CA GLU A 297 25.79 -0.09 13.43
C GLU A 297 25.83 -0.11 11.89
N GLY A 298 25.39 0.97 11.24
CA GLY A 298 25.21 1.08 9.77
C GLY A 298 23.77 0.81 9.34
N TYR A 299 23.50 1.19 8.10
CA TYR A 299 22.21 0.90 7.45
C TYR A 299 22.19 -0.55 6.92
N LYS A 300 21.01 -1.15 6.87
CA LYS A 300 20.81 -2.49 6.26
C LYS A 300 20.79 -2.38 4.72
N THR A 301 21.89 -1.93 4.15
CA THR A 301 22.12 -1.77 2.72
C THR A 301 23.42 -2.46 2.33
N PRO A 302 23.67 -2.79 1.07
CA PRO A 302 24.93 -3.38 0.62
C PRO A 302 26.19 -2.60 1.04
N THR A 303 26.10 -1.26 1.11
CA THR A 303 27.22 -0.39 1.51
C THR A 303 27.31 -0.10 3.00
N GLY A 304 26.29 -0.49 3.78
CA GLY A 304 26.15 -0.10 5.19
C GLY A 304 25.86 1.41 5.39
N LYS A 305 25.56 2.15 4.32
CA LYS A 305 25.24 3.58 4.32
C LYS A 305 23.84 3.84 3.76
N PHE A 306 23.30 5.02 3.98
CA PHE A 306 22.11 5.46 3.24
C PHE A 306 22.45 5.57 1.75
N GLU A 307 21.78 4.79 0.91
CA GLU A 307 22.08 4.72 -0.52
C GLU A 307 21.19 5.67 -1.34
N LEU A 308 21.76 6.80 -1.79
CA LEU A 308 21.20 7.62 -2.86
C LEU A 308 21.32 6.88 -4.20
N TYR A 309 22.48 6.25 -4.45
CA TYR A 309 22.67 5.29 -5.52
C TYR A 309 22.53 3.88 -4.95
N SER A 310 21.54 3.13 -5.41
CA SER A 310 21.26 1.80 -4.90
C SER A 310 22.16 0.75 -5.51
N GLU A 311 23.06 0.19 -4.73
CA GLU A 311 23.92 -0.93 -5.18
C GLU A 311 23.12 -2.19 -5.45
N LEU A 312 22.01 -2.40 -4.74
CA LEU A 312 21.11 -3.51 -5.02
C LEU A 312 20.54 -3.42 -6.44
N ILE A 313 19.97 -2.28 -6.82
CA ILE A 313 19.41 -2.08 -8.17
C ILE A 313 20.53 -2.12 -9.22
N ALA A 314 21.65 -1.46 -8.96
CA ALA A 314 22.80 -1.42 -9.87
C ALA A 314 23.40 -2.81 -10.16
N SER A 315 23.38 -3.70 -9.16
CA SER A 315 23.86 -5.09 -9.33
C SER A 315 22.92 -5.98 -10.15
N HIS A 316 21.70 -5.48 -10.48
CA HIS A 316 20.70 -6.19 -11.25
C HIS A 316 20.27 -5.44 -12.53
N PRO A 317 21.20 -5.20 -13.48
CA PRO A 317 20.90 -4.41 -14.68
C PRO A 317 19.76 -4.99 -15.54
N GLN A 318 19.48 -6.27 -15.42
CA GLN A 318 18.35 -6.95 -16.06
C GLN A 318 16.98 -6.51 -15.57
N TRP A 319 16.89 -5.80 -14.44
CA TRP A 319 15.63 -5.22 -13.96
C TRP A 319 15.23 -3.97 -14.73
N HIS A 320 16.17 -3.33 -15.43
CA HIS A 320 15.97 -2.07 -16.16
C HIS A 320 15.38 -0.95 -15.28
N LEU A 321 15.84 -0.87 -14.03
CA LEU A 321 15.45 0.13 -13.04
C LEU A 321 16.60 1.09 -12.76
N ASP A 322 16.28 2.37 -12.52
CA ASP A 322 17.30 3.37 -12.18
C ASP A 322 17.75 3.22 -10.72
N ALA A 323 19.05 3.16 -10.52
CA ALA A 323 19.66 3.08 -9.19
C ALA A 323 19.57 4.40 -8.41
N LEU A 324 19.52 5.54 -9.08
CA LEU A 324 19.24 6.86 -8.48
C LEU A 324 17.73 7.11 -8.38
N PRO A 325 17.27 7.94 -7.42
CA PRO A 325 15.87 8.39 -7.36
C PRO A 325 15.61 9.44 -8.45
N THR A 326 15.46 8.99 -9.68
CA THR A 326 15.26 9.82 -10.87
C THR A 326 13.79 10.23 -11.02
N TYR A 327 13.57 11.40 -11.62
CA TYR A 327 12.25 11.87 -12.03
C TYR A 327 11.78 11.12 -13.28
N CYS A 328 10.51 10.75 -13.30
CA CYS A 328 9.84 10.44 -14.56
C CYS A 328 8.48 11.16 -14.60
N GLU A 329 7.96 11.37 -15.82
CA GLU A 329 6.64 11.98 -16.00
C GLU A 329 5.56 11.13 -15.29
N PRO A 330 4.86 11.69 -14.29
CA PRO A 330 3.91 10.91 -13.50
C PRO A 330 2.60 10.63 -14.22
N MET A 331 2.23 11.50 -15.18
CA MET A 331 0.94 11.41 -15.87
C MET A 331 0.94 10.28 -16.89
N ASP A 332 -0.22 9.70 -17.12
CA ASP A 332 -0.44 8.81 -18.26
C ASP A 332 -0.35 9.59 -19.59
N ALA A 333 -0.21 8.84 -20.69
CA ALA A 333 -0.06 9.43 -22.03
C ALA A 333 -1.40 9.82 -22.68
N ALA A 334 -2.46 10.01 -21.90
CA ALA A 334 -3.78 10.37 -22.41
C ALA A 334 -3.80 11.79 -23.01
N ASP A 335 -4.65 12.01 -24.01
CA ASP A 335 -4.81 13.29 -24.71
C ASP A 335 -5.35 14.37 -23.75
N GLU A 336 -4.54 15.37 -23.43
CA GLU A 336 -4.88 16.48 -22.54
C GLU A 336 -6.06 17.33 -23.03
N THR A 337 -6.34 17.33 -24.32
CA THR A 337 -7.47 18.09 -24.89
C THR A 337 -8.80 17.39 -24.61
N VAL A 338 -8.78 16.08 -24.45
CA VAL A 338 -9.95 15.25 -24.14
C VAL A 338 -10.05 15.01 -22.62
N TYR A 339 -8.92 14.85 -21.97
CA TYR A 339 -8.78 14.53 -20.54
C TYR A 339 -7.98 15.60 -19.78
N PRO A 340 -8.55 16.83 -19.65
CA PRO A 340 -7.79 17.99 -19.13
C PRO A 340 -7.59 17.98 -17.62
N PHE A 341 -8.26 17.10 -16.87
CA PHE A 341 -8.19 17.05 -15.43
C PHE A 341 -7.26 15.93 -14.94
N ILE A 342 -6.68 16.15 -13.76
CA ILE A 342 -5.94 15.14 -13.02
C ILE A 342 -6.89 14.55 -11.98
N LEU A 343 -7.14 13.24 -12.06
CA LEU A 343 -7.93 12.50 -11.09
C LEU A 343 -7.03 11.95 -9.99
N CYS A 344 -7.32 12.33 -8.75
CA CYS A 344 -6.71 11.82 -7.55
C CYS A 344 -7.72 10.98 -6.77
N SER A 345 -7.44 9.68 -6.59
CA SER A 345 -8.41 8.72 -6.03
C SER A 345 -7.83 7.77 -4.98
N GLY A 346 -6.58 7.93 -4.59
CA GLY A 346 -5.93 7.03 -3.64
C GLY A 346 -6.46 7.07 -2.20
N ALA A 347 -7.35 8.02 -1.87
CA ALA A 347 -7.85 8.17 -0.51
C ALA A 347 -9.19 7.46 -0.29
N ARG A 348 -9.37 6.94 0.92
CA ARG A 348 -10.62 6.36 1.42
C ARG A 348 -11.42 7.38 2.23
N LEU A 349 -12.72 7.16 2.38
CA LEU A 349 -13.53 7.94 3.31
C LEU A 349 -12.98 7.79 4.74
N PRO A 350 -12.87 8.88 5.51
CA PRO A 350 -12.31 8.84 6.86
C PRO A 350 -13.04 7.89 7.83
N ASN A 351 -14.33 7.66 7.60
CA ASN A 351 -15.21 6.83 8.43
C ASN A 351 -15.39 5.41 7.87
N ALA A 352 -14.69 5.07 6.79
CA ALA A 352 -14.76 3.75 6.18
C ALA A 352 -13.35 3.27 5.79
N ILE A 353 -13.13 1.97 5.77
CA ILE A 353 -11.88 1.37 5.30
C ILE A 353 -12.12 0.81 3.90
N HIS A 354 -11.64 1.50 2.88
CA HIS A 354 -11.88 1.16 1.48
C HIS A 354 -13.39 1.03 1.19
N SER A 355 -13.88 -0.11 0.74
CA SER A 355 -15.31 -0.38 0.57
C SER A 355 -16.00 -0.91 1.83
N ARG A 356 -15.24 -1.23 2.89
CA ARG A 356 -15.79 -1.70 4.15
C ARG A 356 -16.66 -0.62 4.78
N LEU A 357 -17.72 -1.04 5.47
CA LEU A 357 -18.66 -0.18 6.16
C LEU A 357 -19.53 0.72 5.27
N HIS A 358 -19.30 0.79 3.94
CA HIS A 358 -20.16 1.58 3.03
C HIS A 358 -21.63 1.15 3.03
N LYS A 359 -21.91 -0.12 3.35
CA LYS A 359 -23.28 -0.64 3.46
C LYS A 359 -23.90 -0.48 4.86
N VAL A 360 -23.12 0.01 5.83
CA VAL A 360 -23.63 0.29 7.19
C VAL A 360 -24.36 1.63 7.18
N PRO A 361 -25.68 1.69 7.46
CA PRO A 361 -26.49 2.88 7.20
C PRO A 361 -26.02 4.14 7.91
N TRP A 362 -25.63 4.05 9.18
CA TRP A 362 -25.15 5.21 9.94
C TRP A 362 -23.75 5.69 9.50
N VAL A 363 -22.89 4.79 9.00
CA VAL A 363 -21.61 5.17 8.42
C VAL A 363 -21.83 5.83 7.07
N ARG A 364 -22.69 5.24 6.23
CA ARG A 364 -23.04 5.78 4.92
C ARG A 364 -23.66 7.15 5.00
N SER A 365 -24.46 7.45 6.02
CA SER A 365 -25.14 8.73 6.20
C SER A 365 -24.18 9.93 6.33
N LEU A 366 -22.92 9.70 6.70
CA LEU A 366 -21.91 10.75 6.80
C LEU A 366 -21.45 11.30 5.43
N ARG A 367 -21.49 10.46 4.40
CA ARG A 367 -21.27 10.85 2.99
C ARG A 367 -22.09 9.92 2.08
N PRO A 368 -23.40 10.19 1.95
CA PRO A 368 -24.32 9.24 1.31
C PRO A 368 -24.09 9.11 -0.20
N ASP A 369 -23.72 10.20 -0.86
CA ASP A 369 -23.53 10.23 -2.30
C ASP A 369 -22.06 10.16 -2.71
N PRO A 370 -21.75 9.53 -3.86
CA PRO A 370 -20.44 9.61 -4.48
C PRO A 370 -20.22 11.02 -5.03
N MET A 371 -19.46 11.84 -4.30
CA MET A 371 -19.22 13.24 -4.63
C MET A 371 -17.79 13.47 -5.08
N ALA A 372 -17.58 14.11 -6.23
CA ALA A 372 -16.27 14.53 -6.72
C ALA A 372 -15.97 15.95 -6.26
N ASP A 373 -14.88 16.14 -5.53
CA ASP A 373 -14.39 17.45 -5.14
C ASP A 373 -13.75 18.12 -6.38
N ILE A 374 -14.25 19.30 -6.74
CA ILE A 374 -13.88 20.07 -7.95
C ILE A 374 -13.52 21.48 -7.52
N SER A 375 -12.51 22.09 -8.14
CA SER A 375 -12.21 23.50 -7.84
C SER A 375 -13.40 24.41 -8.15
N ILE A 376 -13.55 25.47 -7.37
CA ILE A 376 -14.61 26.49 -7.62
C ILE A 376 -14.48 27.06 -9.04
N GLU A 377 -13.24 27.28 -9.51
CA GLU A 377 -12.97 27.83 -10.84
C GLU A 377 -13.42 26.88 -11.95
N ASP A 378 -13.10 25.60 -11.85
CA ASP A 378 -13.52 24.60 -12.85
C ASP A 378 -15.03 24.40 -12.84
N ALA A 379 -15.64 24.37 -11.65
CA ALA A 379 -17.08 24.29 -11.51
C ALA A 379 -17.79 25.48 -12.17
N GLN A 380 -17.29 26.68 -11.95
CA GLN A 380 -17.83 27.92 -12.60
C GLN A 380 -17.66 27.87 -14.11
N ALA A 381 -16.48 27.47 -14.61
CA ALA A 381 -16.20 27.36 -16.04
C ALA A 381 -17.15 26.39 -16.77
N LEU A 382 -17.54 25.31 -16.07
CA LEU A 382 -18.45 24.28 -16.59
C LEU A 382 -19.92 24.50 -16.22
N GLY A 383 -20.26 25.59 -15.52
CA GLY A 383 -21.61 25.88 -15.07
C GLY A 383 -22.19 24.85 -14.10
N LEU A 384 -21.33 24.23 -13.27
CA LEU A 384 -21.70 23.23 -12.29
C LEU A 384 -22.03 23.86 -10.93
N LYS A 385 -22.97 23.24 -10.23
CA LYS A 385 -23.39 23.60 -8.88
C LYS A 385 -23.25 22.36 -7.99
N GLU A 386 -23.25 22.62 -6.67
CA GLU A 386 -23.32 21.56 -5.66
C GLU A 386 -24.44 20.56 -5.95
N GLY A 387 -24.10 19.29 -5.98
CA GLY A 387 -25.03 18.19 -6.19
C GLY A 387 -25.46 17.94 -7.64
N ASP A 388 -24.98 18.70 -8.62
CA ASP A 388 -25.23 18.42 -10.03
C ASP A 388 -24.71 17.03 -10.42
N ASP A 389 -25.48 16.31 -11.24
CA ASP A 389 -25.03 15.04 -11.80
C ASP A 389 -23.98 15.28 -12.88
N ILE A 390 -22.83 14.69 -12.73
CA ILE A 390 -21.71 14.75 -13.66
C ILE A 390 -21.22 13.35 -14.04
N GLU A 391 -20.52 13.27 -15.14
CA GLU A 391 -19.78 12.10 -15.55
C GLU A 391 -18.29 12.40 -15.51
N LEU A 392 -17.53 11.52 -14.82
CA LEU A 392 -16.08 11.43 -14.93
C LEU A 392 -15.75 10.29 -15.88
N PHE A 393 -14.82 10.51 -16.79
CA PHE A 393 -14.49 9.50 -17.79
C PHE A 393 -13.00 9.50 -18.15
N THR A 394 -12.51 8.32 -18.52
CA THR A 394 -11.19 8.08 -19.08
C THR A 394 -11.35 7.20 -20.33
N GLU A 395 -10.26 6.78 -20.94
CA GLU A 395 -10.28 5.78 -22.02
C GLU A 395 -10.85 4.44 -21.56
N ARG A 396 -10.83 4.15 -20.24
CA ARG A 396 -11.28 2.89 -19.65
C ARG A 396 -12.78 2.83 -19.42
N GLY A 397 -13.38 3.94 -19.04
CA GLY A 397 -14.79 3.94 -18.69
C GLY A 397 -15.34 5.28 -18.30
N THR A 398 -16.56 5.24 -17.79
CA THR A 398 -17.30 6.42 -17.33
C THR A 398 -18.06 6.08 -16.05
N ILE A 399 -17.97 6.94 -15.04
CA ILE A 399 -18.78 6.85 -13.82
C ILE A 399 -19.66 8.10 -13.67
N SER A 400 -20.82 7.92 -13.04
CA SER A 400 -21.72 9.04 -12.69
C SER A 400 -21.57 9.37 -11.22
N VAL A 401 -21.30 10.63 -10.91
CA VAL A 401 -21.06 11.13 -9.55
C VAL A 401 -21.74 12.49 -9.36
N LYS A 402 -21.79 13.00 -8.14
CA LYS A 402 -22.26 14.36 -7.83
C LYS A 402 -21.08 15.33 -7.81
N ALA A 403 -21.30 16.54 -8.33
CA ALA A 403 -20.32 17.62 -8.23
C ALA A 403 -20.29 18.19 -6.80
N HIS A 404 -19.08 18.41 -6.27
CA HIS A 404 -18.86 19.12 -5.01
C HIS A 404 -17.82 20.23 -5.19
N PRO A 405 -18.25 21.45 -5.62
CA PRO A 405 -17.36 22.59 -5.75
C PRO A 405 -16.74 23.00 -4.41
N THR A 406 -15.41 23.07 -4.34
CA THR A 406 -14.70 23.32 -3.09
C THR A 406 -13.37 24.03 -3.31
N HIS A 407 -12.87 24.72 -2.27
CA HIS A 407 -11.52 25.29 -2.23
C HIS A 407 -10.43 24.29 -1.82
N ARG A 408 -10.77 23.03 -1.57
CA ARG A 408 -9.83 22.00 -1.11
C ARG A 408 -8.96 21.42 -2.22
N VAL A 409 -9.37 21.57 -3.46
CA VAL A 409 -8.64 21.07 -4.62
C VAL A 409 -8.23 22.23 -5.53
N GLN A 410 -7.10 22.06 -6.19
CA GLN A 410 -6.57 23.04 -7.16
C GLN A 410 -7.32 22.97 -8.48
N LYS A 411 -7.21 24.02 -9.28
CA LYS A 411 -7.70 24.04 -10.65
C LYS A 411 -7.14 22.86 -11.45
N ASN A 412 -7.97 22.29 -12.31
CA ASN A 412 -7.69 21.11 -13.13
C ASN A 412 -7.43 19.82 -12.31
N VAL A 413 -7.74 19.78 -11.02
CA VAL A 413 -7.66 18.59 -10.19
C VAL A 413 -9.04 18.17 -9.73
N ILE A 414 -9.35 16.90 -9.86
CA ILE A 414 -10.55 16.27 -9.32
C ILE A 414 -10.12 15.29 -8.25
N PHE A 415 -10.69 15.40 -7.06
CA PHE A 415 -10.46 14.45 -5.99
C PHE A 415 -11.72 13.62 -5.74
N PHE A 416 -11.57 12.30 -5.69
CA PHE A 416 -12.68 11.38 -5.48
C PHE A 416 -12.31 10.23 -4.55
N TYR A 417 -13.09 10.03 -3.49
CA TYR A 417 -12.89 8.89 -2.59
C TYR A 417 -13.32 7.58 -3.25
N HIS A 418 -12.46 6.56 -3.17
CA HIS A 418 -12.85 5.23 -3.63
C HIS A 418 -13.79 4.50 -2.65
N GLY A 419 -14.35 3.38 -3.09
CA GLY A 419 -15.16 2.47 -2.27
C GLY A 419 -16.67 2.52 -2.55
N TYR A 420 -17.14 3.44 -3.38
CA TYR A 420 -18.54 3.48 -3.82
C TYR A 420 -18.80 2.42 -4.90
N SER A 421 -19.59 1.40 -4.60
CA SER A 421 -19.89 0.33 -5.56
C SER A 421 -20.73 0.80 -6.74
N GLU A 422 -21.53 1.85 -6.57
CA GLU A 422 -22.36 2.47 -7.60
C GLU A 422 -21.61 3.48 -8.46
N ALA A 423 -20.40 3.87 -8.08
CA ALA A 423 -19.51 4.78 -8.80
C ALA A 423 -18.06 4.38 -8.52
N ASP A 424 -17.67 3.21 -9.01
CA ASP A 424 -16.35 2.65 -8.78
C ASP A 424 -15.29 3.38 -9.61
N VAL A 425 -14.49 4.20 -8.94
CA VAL A 425 -13.46 5.01 -9.59
C VAL A 425 -12.33 4.15 -10.18
N ASN A 426 -12.12 2.93 -9.68
CA ASN A 426 -11.09 2.05 -10.17
C ASN A 426 -11.40 1.49 -11.57
N SER A 427 -12.66 1.56 -12.00
CA SER A 427 -13.03 1.31 -13.40
C SER A 427 -12.49 2.36 -14.38
N LEU A 428 -12.05 3.52 -13.88
CA LEU A 428 -11.41 4.58 -14.67
C LEU A 428 -9.88 4.44 -14.71
N MET A 429 -9.29 3.63 -13.83
CA MET A 429 -7.85 3.50 -13.66
C MET A 429 -7.27 2.45 -14.60
N SER A 430 -6.03 2.64 -15.02
CA SER A 430 -5.32 1.68 -15.85
C SER A 430 -4.50 0.71 -15.00
N GLY A 431 -4.66 -0.60 -15.19
CA GLY A 431 -3.80 -1.62 -14.60
C GLY A 431 -2.36 -1.65 -15.14
N THR A 432 -2.05 -0.80 -16.13
CA THR A 432 -0.69 -0.67 -16.69
C THR A 432 0.00 0.64 -16.29
N HIS A 433 -0.75 1.61 -15.75
CA HIS A 433 -0.19 2.85 -15.22
C HIS A 433 0.18 2.66 -13.74
N VAL A 434 1.34 2.05 -13.53
CA VAL A 434 1.83 1.60 -12.23
C VAL A 434 3.30 1.99 -12.04
N ASP A 435 3.73 2.03 -10.79
CA ASP A 435 5.13 2.19 -10.44
C ASP A 435 5.93 0.94 -10.87
N PRO A 436 7.02 1.07 -11.66
CA PRO A 436 7.76 -0.08 -12.18
C PRO A 436 8.59 -0.81 -11.12
N TYR A 437 8.84 -0.18 -9.96
CA TYR A 437 9.62 -0.75 -8.87
C TYR A 437 8.77 -1.63 -7.96
N SER A 438 7.59 -1.14 -7.60
CA SER A 438 6.68 -1.76 -6.62
C SER A 438 5.44 -2.41 -7.24
N GLY A 439 5.03 -1.99 -8.44
CA GLY A 439 3.76 -2.36 -9.02
C GLY A 439 2.56 -1.57 -8.47
N PHE A 440 2.78 -0.58 -7.61
CA PHE A 440 1.68 0.21 -7.06
C PHE A 440 0.99 1.05 -8.12
N PRO A 441 -0.36 1.03 -8.16
CA PRO A 441 -1.13 1.80 -9.12
C PRO A 441 -1.03 3.31 -8.92
N ALA A 442 -0.98 4.06 -10.01
CA ALA A 442 -0.85 5.50 -10.00
C ALA A 442 -2.20 6.21 -9.82
N TYR A 443 -2.88 5.97 -8.70
CA TYR A 443 -4.22 6.51 -8.40
C TYR A 443 -4.29 8.04 -8.32
N ASN A 444 -3.16 8.72 -8.15
CA ASN A 444 -3.08 10.16 -7.97
C ASN A 444 -2.58 10.92 -9.22
N SER A 445 -2.38 10.23 -10.33
CA SER A 445 -1.83 10.82 -11.56
C SER A 445 -2.48 10.26 -12.83
N THR A 446 -3.77 10.08 -12.82
CA THR A 446 -4.56 9.64 -13.97
C THR A 446 -5.26 10.83 -14.62
N ARG A 447 -5.16 10.98 -15.94
CA ARG A 447 -5.92 12.00 -16.67
C ARG A 447 -7.36 11.58 -16.84
N CYS A 448 -8.29 12.52 -16.68
CA CYS A 448 -9.71 12.28 -16.88
C CYS A 448 -10.43 13.48 -17.53
N GLY A 449 -11.55 13.18 -18.15
CA GLY A 449 -12.54 14.16 -18.58
C GLY A 449 -13.68 14.29 -17.58
N MET A 450 -14.35 15.43 -17.59
CA MET A 450 -15.55 15.71 -16.80
C MET A 450 -16.58 16.42 -17.66
N ARG A 451 -17.84 16.03 -17.52
CA ARG A 451 -18.97 16.72 -18.20
C ARG A 451 -20.23 16.66 -17.35
N LYS A 452 -21.09 17.64 -17.52
CA LYS A 452 -22.44 17.63 -16.93
C LYS A 452 -23.25 16.48 -17.54
N LYS A 453 -23.90 15.68 -16.70
CA LYS A 453 -24.78 14.61 -17.17
C LYS A 453 -26.06 15.22 -17.76
N VAL A 454 -26.33 14.91 -19.00
CA VAL A 454 -27.60 15.35 -19.64
C VAL A 454 -28.70 14.42 -19.15
N GLN A 455 -29.70 14.98 -18.49
CA GLN A 455 -30.91 14.21 -18.17
C GLN A 455 -31.58 13.84 -19.49
N ARG A 456 -31.67 12.57 -19.78
CA ARG A 456 -32.43 12.04 -20.92
C ARG A 456 -33.89 11.87 -20.54
#